data_4e3119deae218d2a113a516807305f86
#
_entry.id   4e3119deae218d2a113a516807305f86
#
_cell.length_a   1.000
_cell.length_b   1.000
_cell.length_c   1.000
_cell.angle_alpha   90.00
_cell.angle_beta   90.00
_cell.angle_gamma   90.00
#
_symmetry.space_group_name_H-M   'P 1'
#
loop_
_entity.id
_entity.type
_entity.pdbx_description
1 polymer ?
#
loop_
_entity_poly.entity_id
_entity_poly.type
_entity_poly.pdbx_seq_one_letter_code
_entity_poly.pdbx_strand_id
1 'polypeptide(L)'
;MSLKTFTIAPDPANPKLTERVRGLDQDGREIETAVTVERPLTLYLNGQEIVTMMTIGDYPDCLAVGYLLNQNMLRRDDRITGIDVDEETDTVVVRTERATDYEAKLKKKTLTSGCAQGTAFGDVMETFESVSLPADVRLRTSWIYALSKQINLQPSLYLEAGAIHGCVLCQQDRPLVYMEDVGRHNAVDKVAGYMHLNGVSAGDKIFYTTGRLTSEMVIKTVQMGIPILVSRSGFTAWGVQLARQANLTLVGRAKGKRFIALAGTDRLVFDADAAGADEEDRRHGRKGSRDDD
;
A
#
# COMPACT_ATOMS: atom_id res chain seq x y z
N MET A 1 -20.43 -8.23 19.34
CA MET A 1 -20.15 -7.03 18.53
C MET A 1 -19.75 -7.50 17.15
N SER A 2 -20.58 -7.24 16.13
CA SER A 2 -20.24 -7.56 14.74
C SER A 2 -18.96 -6.82 14.38
N LEU A 3 -17.90 -7.54 14.02
CA LEU A 3 -16.69 -6.98 13.41
C LEU A 3 -17.17 -6.25 12.16
N LYS A 4 -16.97 -4.94 12.10
CA LYS A 4 -17.35 -4.12 10.95
C LYS A 4 -16.55 -4.63 9.76
N THR A 5 -17.25 -5.18 8.81
CA THR A 5 -16.74 -5.91 7.66
C THR A 5 -15.96 -4.93 6.75
N PHE A 6 -14.75 -5.31 6.34
CA PHE A 6 -14.04 -4.65 5.24
C PHE A 6 -14.93 -4.61 3.98
N THR A 7 -14.80 -3.56 3.19
CA THR A 7 -15.36 -3.52 1.83
C THR A 7 -14.58 -4.48 0.91
N ILE A 8 -13.25 -4.49 1.06
CA ILE A 8 -12.33 -5.46 0.46
C ILE A 8 -11.39 -5.95 1.57
N ALA A 9 -11.26 -7.26 1.68
CA ALA A 9 -10.33 -7.93 2.58
C ALA A 9 -9.47 -8.93 1.79
N PRO A 10 -8.24 -9.23 2.27
CA PRO A 10 -7.45 -10.31 1.71
C PRO A 10 -8.23 -11.63 1.73
N ASP A 11 -8.01 -12.45 0.71
CA ASP A 11 -8.56 -13.80 0.60
C ASP A 11 -7.43 -14.84 0.58
N PRO A 12 -6.87 -15.21 1.74
CA PRO A 12 -5.79 -16.19 1.81
C PRO A 12 -6.22 -17.61 1.41
N ALA A 13 -7.53 -17.86 1.33
CA ALA A 13 -8.08 -19.15 0.88
C ALA A 13 -8.17 -19.25 -0.65
N ASN A 14 -7.93 -18.18 -1.39
CA ASN A 14 -7.98 -18.19 -2.85
C ASN A 14 -6.84 -19.05 -3.43
N PRO A 15 -7.16 -20.19 -4.08
CA PRO A 15 -6.15 -21.11 -4.60
C PRO A 15 -5.32 -20.53 -5.76
N LYS A 16 -5.72 -19.41 -6.34
CA LYS A 16 -4.94 -18.69 -7.37
C LYS A 16 -3.78 -17.89 -6.78
N LEU A 17 -3.76 -17.64 -5.45
CA LEU A 17 -2.80 -16.74 -4.81
C LEU A 17 -1.70 -17.44 -4.03
N THR A 18 -1.84 -18.76 -3.79
CA THR A 18 -0.84 -19.58 -3.09
C THR A 18 -0.68 -20.94 -3.74
N GLU A 19 0.54 -21.47 -3.63
CA GLU A 19 0.87 -22.85 -4.01
C GLU A 19 1.39 -23.61 -2.78
N ARG A 20 1.08 -24.91 -2.70
CA ARG A 20 1.64 -25.81 -1.69
C ARG A 20 2.95 -26.42 -2.23
N VAL A 21 4.04 -26.19 -1.50
CA VAL A 21 5.37 -26.74 -1.85
C VAL A 21 5.92 -27.57 -0.70
N ARG A 22 6.67 -28.62 -1.07
CA ARG A 22 7.35 -29.48 -0.09
C ARG A 22 8.77 -29.02 0.10
N GLY A 23 9.25 -29.09 1.33
CA GLY A 23 10.60 -28.75 1.70
C GLY A 23 11.04 -29.49 2.95
N LEU A 24 12.19 -29.10 3.52
CA LEU A 24 12.69 -29.60 4.79
C LEU A 24 12.77 -28.48 5.81
N ASP A 25 12.42 -28.78 7.05
CA ASP A 25 12.65 -27.88 8.17
C ASP A 25 14.11 -27.95 8.68
N GLN A 26 14.44 -27.18 9.72
CA GLN A 26 15.77 -27.11 10.33
C GLN A 26 16.22 -28.45 10.95
N ASP A 27 15.31 -29.37 11.20
CA ASP A 27 15.57 -30.71 11.75
C ASP A 27 15.68 -31.77 10.65
N GLY A 28 15.57 -31.39 9.36
CA GLY A 28 15.56 -32.28 8.20
C GLY A 28 14.25 -33.06 8.02
N ARG A 29 13.16 -32.63 8.62
CA ARG A 29 11.84 -33.24 8.46
C ARG A 29 11.14 -32.69 7.24
N GLU A 30 10.46 -33.56 6.51
CA GLU A 30 9.58 -33.12 5.41
C GLU A 30 8.44 -32.26 5.94
N ILE A 31 8.28 -31.08 5.33
CA ILE A 31 7.17 -30.16 5.59
C ILE A 31 6.46 -29.82 4.27
N GLU A 32 5.22 -29.42 4.37
CA GLU A 32 4.49 -28.79 3.27
C GLU A 32 4.05 -27.40 3.74
N THR A 33 4.35 -26.37 2.96
CA THR A 33 4.01 -24.99 3.27
C THR A 33 3.36 -24.28 2.09
N ALA A 34 2.56 -23.26 2.37
CA ALA A 34 2.06 -22.36 1.33
C ALA A 34 3.15 -21.35 0.96
N VAL A 35 3.27 -21.07 -0.33
CA VAL A 35 4.07 -19.97 -0.86
C VAL A 35 3.19 -19.10 -1.74
N THR A 36 3.48 -17.80 -1.77
CA THR A 36 2.72 -16.84 -2.58
C THR A 36 3.01 -17.02 -4.05
N VAL A 37 1.97 -17.04 -4.86
CA VAL A 37 2.08 -17.00 -6.33
C VAL A 37 2.58 -15.62 -6.75
N GLU A 38 3.52 -15.60 -7.69
CA GLU A 38 4.02 -14.39 -8.33
C GLU A 38 3.95 -14.57 -9.84
N ARG A 39 3.29 -13.65 -10.54
CA ARG A 39 3.12 -13.69 -12.00
C ARG A 39 3.35 -12.31 -12.62
N PRO A 40 3.81 -12.26 -13.90
CA PRO A 40 3.87 -10.99 -14.61
C PRO A 40 2.47 -10.45 -14.90
N LEU A 41 2.32 -9.13 -14.91
CA LEU A 41 1.16 -8.43 -15.46
C LEU A 41 1.67 -7.31 -16.36
N THR A 42 1.34 -7.36 -17.64
CA THR A 42 1.72 -6.36 -18.62
C THR A 42 0.62 -5.32 -18.76
N LEU A 43 0.96 -4.07 -18.45
CA LEU A 43 0.05 -2.93 -18.53
C LEU A 43 0.21 -2.19 -19.85
N TYR A 44 -0.91 -1.98 -20.53
CA TYR A 44 -1.03 -1.08 -21.69
C TYR A 44 -1.88 0.14 -21.34
N LEU A 45 -1.49 1.31 -21.84
CA LEU A 45 -2.31 2.50 -21.86
C LEU A 45 -2.63 2.82 -23.31
N ASN A 46 -3.92 2.77 -23.67
CA ASN A 46 -4.38 2.81 -25.05
C ASN A 46 -3.72 1.68 -25.88
N GLY A 47 -2.94 2.01 -26.87
CA GLY A 47 -2.25 1.04 -27.73
C GLY A 47 -0.78 0.80 -27.38
N GLN A 48 -0.29 1.34 -26.26
CA GLN A 48 1.12 1.27 -25.92
C GLN A 48 1.39 0.49 -24.63
N GLU A 49 2.36 -0.40 -24.69
CA GLU A 49 2.93 -1.08 -23.54
C GLU A 49 3.65 -0.09 -22.63
N ILE A 50 3.30 -0.11 -21.35
CA ILE A 50 3.86 0.78 -20.32
C ILE A 50 4.90 0.04 -19.49
N VAL A 51 4.54 -1.13 -18.97
CA VAL A 51 5.35 -1.87 -18.00
C VAL A 51 4.82 -3.28 -17.82
N THR A 52 5.72 -4.21 -17.49
CA THR A 52 5.37 -5.50 -16.91
C THR A 52 5.75 -5.50 -15.42
N MET A 53 4.80 -5.81 -14.56
CA MET A 53 4.97 -5.83 -13.10
C MET A 53 4.80 -7.25 -12.57
N MET A 54 5.66 -7.67 -11.62
CA MET A 54 5.43 -8.90 -10.88
C MET A 54 4.41 -8.64 -9.78
N THR A 55 3.33 -9.42 -9.73
CA THR A 55 2.19 -9.26 -8.82
C THR A 55 1.59 -10.60 -8.44
N ILE A 56 0.76 -10.64 -7.40
CA ILE A 56 -0.03 -11.84 -7.07
C ILE A 56 -1.20 -12.07 -8.04
N GLY A 57 -1.50 -11.10 -8.92
CA GLY A 57 -2.49 -11.20 -9.99
C GLY A 57 -3.94 -10.91 -9.60
N ASP A 58 -4.22 -10.53 -8.34
CA ASP A 58 -5.55 -10.03 -7.95
C ASP A 58 -5.70 -8.53 -8.24
N TYR A 59 -6.94 -8.07 -8.45
CA TYR A 59 -7.29 -6.67 -8.74
C TYR A 59 -6.41 -6.00 -9.81
N PRO A 60 -6.22 -6.62 -10.99
CA PRO A 60 -5.35 -6.10 -12.04
C PRO A 60 -5.81 -4.73 -12.59
N ASP A 61 -7.12 -4.49 -12.63
CA ASP A 61 -7.73 -3.22 -12.99
C ASP A 61 -7.34 -2.09 -12.01
N CYS A 62 -7.44 -2.36 -10.72
CA CYS A 62 -7.03 -1.43 -9.68
C CYS A 62 -5.52 -1.16 -9.74
N LEU A 63 -4.70 -2.22 -9.90
CA LEU A 63 -3.25 -2.08 -10.03
C LEU A 63 -2.88 -1.20 -11.22
N ALA A 64 -3.47 -1.47 -12.38
CA ALA A 64 -3.20 -0.74 -13.61
C ALA A 64 -3.54 0.74 -13.50
N VAL A 65 -4.77 1.06 -13.07
CA VAL A 65 -5.23 2.45 -12.93
C VAL A 65 -4.40 3.19 -11.87
N GLY A 66 -4.15 2.55 -10.73
CA GLY A 66 -3.38 3.17 -9.66
C GLY A 66 -1.91 3.40 -10.04
N TYR A 67 -1.28 2.47 -10.74
CA TYR A 67 0.06 2.66 -11.29
C TYR A 67 0.11 3.89 -12.22
N LEU A 68 -0.82 3.98 -13.19
CA LEU A 68 -0.86 5.09 -14.13
C LEU A 68 -1.07 6.44 -13.45
N LEU A 69 -1.95 6.51 -12.44
CA LEU A 69 -2.17 7.71 -11.63
C LEU A 69 -0.90 8.12 -10.86
N ASN A 70 -0.27 7.17 -10.16
CA ASN A 70 0.90 7.43 -9.33
C ASN A 70 2.18 7.68 -10.15
N GLN A 71 2.17 7.37 -11.46
CA GLN A 71 3.22 7.73 -12.42
C GLN A 71 2.87 8.98 -13.25
N ASN A 72 1.77 9.68 -12.95
CA ASN A 72 1.26 10.84 -13.70
C ASN A 72 1.02 10.58 -15.20
N MET A 73 0.81 9.32 -15.57
CA MET A 73 0.44 8.94 -16.94
C MET A 73 -1.06 9.08 -17.18
N LEU A 74 -1.84 8.99 -16.10
CA LEU A 74 -3.28 9.25 -16.04
C LEU A 74 -3.52 10.41 -15.07
N ARG A 75 -4.37 11.36 -15.45
CA ARG A 75 -4.83 12.44 -14.58
C ARG A 75 -6.14 12.02 -13.90
N ARG A 76 -6.45 12.65 -12.76
CA ARG A 76 -7.69 12.32 -12.03
C ARG A 76 -8.97 12.68 -12.78
N ASP A 77 -8.90 13.66 -13.69
CA ASP A 77 -9.97 14.13 -14.55
C ASP A 77 -10.00 13.44 -15.93
N ASP A 78 -9.05 12.57 -16.24
CA ASP A 78 -9.08 11.77 -17.45
C ASP A 78 -10.26 10.77 -17.41
N ARG A 79 -11.03 10.75 -18.47
CA ARG A 79 -12.10 9.77 -18.63
C ARG A 79 -11.56 8.45 -19.13
N ILE A 80 -11.66 7.43 -18.27
CA ILE A 80 -11.41 6.04 -18.66
C ILE A 80 -12.63 5.55 -19.47
N THR A 81 -12.39 5.06 -20.68
CA THR A 81 -13.41 4.54 -21.58
C THR A 81 -13.53 3.03 -21.54
N GLY A 82 -12.54 2.34 -21.02
CA GLY A 82 -12.58 0.89 -20.85
C GLY A 82 -11.32 0.39 -20.11
N ILE A 83 -11.48 -0.74 -19.42
CA ILE A 83 -10.41 -1.52 -18.84
C ILE A 83 -10.67 -2.96 -19.24
N ASP A 84 -9.76 -3.54 -20.01
CA ASP A 84 -9.83 -4.94 -20.41
C ASP A 84 -8.72 -5.71 -19.72
N VAL A 85 -9.09 -6.80 -19.08
CA VAL A 85 -8.17 -7.73 -18.41
C VAL A 85 -8.21 -9.05 -19.18
N ASP A 86 -7.06 -9.50 -19.61
CA ASP A 86 -6.88 -10.81 -20.23
C ASP A 86 -6.02 -11.68 -19.30
N GLU A 87 -6.69 -12.65 -18.65
CA GLU A 87 -6.03 -13.58 -17.72
C GLU A 87 -5.17 -14.62 -18.46
N GLU A 88 -5.39 -14.88 -19.75
CA GLU A 88 -4.61 -15.88 -20.52
C GLU A 88 -3.24 -15.32 -20.89
N THR A 89 -3.16 -14.03 -21.16
CA THR A 89 -1.92 -13.35 -21.54
C THR A 89 -1.31 -12.53 -20.41
N ASP A 90 -1.90 -12.57 -19.21
CA ASP A 90 -1.51 -11.73 -18.07
C ASP A 90 -1.38 -10.25 -18.47
N THR A 91 -2.41 -9.72 -19.17
CA THR A 91 -2.40 -8.37 -19.74
C THR A 91 -3.57 -7.55 -19.24
N VAL A 92 -3.33 -6.25 -18.97
CA VAL A 92 -4.37 -5.27 -18.68
C VAL A 92 -4.21 -4.06 -19.58
N VAL A 93 -5.31 -3.65 -20.25
CA VAL A 93 -5.35 -2.48 -21.14
C VAL A 93 -6.28 -1.45 -20.57
N VAL A 94 -5.77 -0.26 -20.24
CA VAL A 94 -6.55 0.90 -19.84
C VAL A 94 -6.73 1.83 -21.05
N ARG A 95 -7.97 2.18 -21.39
CA ARG A 95 -8.29 3.11 -22.49
C ARG A 95 -8.84 4.42 -21.94
N THR A 96 -8.40 5.52 -22.55
CA THR A 96 -8.81 6.88 -22.18
C THR A 96 -9.25 7.66 -23.40
N GLU A 97 -10.15 8.64 -23.22
CA GLU A 97 -10.54 9.54 -24.31
C GLU A 97 -9.35 10.40 -24.79
N ARG A 98 -8.54 10.86 -23.84
CA ARG A 98 -7.37 11.69 -24.14
C ARG A 98 -6.20 10.83 -24.61
N ALA A 99 -5.60 11.16 -25.73
CA ALA A 99 -4.28 10.64 -26.09
C ALA A 99 -3.24 11.16 -25.08
N THR A 100 -2.43 10.28 -24.55
CA THR A 100 -1.42 10.64 -23.55
C THR A 100 -0.04 10.82 -24.21
N ASP A 101 0.77 11.71 -23.67
CA ASP A 101 2.12 12.03 -24.13
C ASP A 101 3.22 11.32 -23.34
N TYR A 102 2.89 10.18 -22.77
CA TYR A 102 3.76 9.46 -21.83
C TYR A 102 5.08 8.94 -22.45
N GLU A 103 5.21 8.84 -23.78
CA GLU A 103 6.50 8.55 -24.42
C GLU A 103 7.58 9.56 -24.03
N ALA A 104 7.21 10.83 -23.92
CA ALA A 104 8.11 11.87 -23.45
C ALA A 104 8.45 11.68 -21.96
N LYS A 105 7.49 11.18 -21.16
CA LYS A 105 7.65 10.93 -19.72
C LYS A 105 8.52 9.71 -19.44
N LEU A 106 8.42 8.66 -20.24
CA LEU A 106 9.26 7.46 -20.11
C LEU A 106 10.75 7.72 -20.31
N LYS A 107 11.13 8.78 -21.04
CA LYS A 107 12.54 9.16 -21.27
C LYS A 107 13.26 9.69 -20.02
N LYS A 108 12.52 10.09 -18.98
CA LYS A 108 13.06 10.70 -17.74
C LYS A 108 13.01 9.75 -16.54
N LYS A 109 13.30 8.47 -16.73
CA LYS A 109 13.22 7.48 -15.65
C LYS A 109 14.36 7.61 -14.65
N THR A 110 14.03 7.64 -13.36
CA THR A 110 14.97 7.48 -12.24
C THR A 110 14.72 6.12 -11.57
N LEU A 111 15.78 5.33 -11.43
CA LEU A 111 15.71 4.07 -10.69
C LEU A 111 15.60 4.36 -9.19
N THR A 112 14.59 3.80 -8.56
CA THR A 112 14.35 3.93 -7.12
C THR A 112 14.65 2.64 -6.38
N SER A 113 14.93 2.73 -5.07
CA SER A 113 15.30 1.59 -4.26
C SER A 113 14.13 0.61 -4.09
N GLY A 114 14.08 -0.44 -4.86
CA GLY A 114 13.13 -1.55 -4.70
C GLY A 114 12.16 -1.77 -5.85
N CYS A 115 12.31 -1.02 -6.94
CA CYS A 115 11.63 -1.30 -8.20
C CYS A 115 12.59 -1.05 -9.36
N ALA A 116 12.89 -2.08 -10.16
CA ALA A 116 13.77 -1.96 -11.33
C ALA A 116 13.18 -1.09 -12.46
N GLN A 117 11.95 -0.58 -12.30
CA GLN A 117 11.16 0.01 -13.37
C GLN A 117 11.37 1.50 -13.58
N GLY A 118 12.07 2.20 -12.69
CA GLY A 118 12.29 3.66 -12.81
C GLY A 118 10.98 4.47 -12.80
N THR A 119 11.03 5.60 -12.13
CA THR A 119 9.91 6.55 -12.01
C THR A 119 10.21 7.76 -12.89
N ALA A 120 9.20 8.38 -13.50
CA ALA A 120 9.30 9.69 -14.14
C ALA A 120 9.46 10.77 -13.05
N PHE A 121 10.61 10.77 -12.38
CA PHE A 121 10.83 11.44 -11.09
C PHE A 121 10.56 12.96 -11.14
N GLY A 122 10.92 13.64 -12.23
CA GLY A 122 10.68 15.08 -12.36
C GLY A 122 9.20 15.42 -12.34
N ASP A 123 8.39 14.75 -13.16
CA ASP A 123 6.94 14.99 -13.25
C ASP A 123 6.21 14.60 -11.96
N VAL A 124 6.69 13.53 -11.29
CA VAL A 124 6.13 13.06 -10.03
C VAL A 124 6.40 14.07 -8.91
N MET A 125 7.59 14.67 -8.87
CA MET A 125 7.92 15.71 -7.87
C MET A 125 7.16 17.02 -8.13
N GLU A 126 6.99 17.43 -9.38
CA GLU A 126 6.19 18.62 -9.73
C GLU A 126 4.73 18.44 -9.26
N THR A 127 4.14 17.27 -9.51
CA THR A 127 2.79 16.95 -9.00
C THR A 127 2.76 16.92 -7.49
N PHE A 128 3.76 16.30 -6.85
CA PHE A 128 3.87 16.25 -5.39
C PHE A 128 3.87 17.66 -4.76
N GLU A 129 4.61 18.60 -5.33
CA GLU A 129 4.69 19.98 -4.84
C GLU A 129 3.39 20.76 -5.02
N SER A 130 2.54 20.36 -5.97
CA SER A 130 1.25 20.99 -6.24
C SER A 130 0.12 20.53 -5.33
N VAL A 131 0.27 19.38 -4.63
CA VAL A 131 -0.79 18.81 -3.78
C VAL A 131 -0.84 19.54 -2.43
N SER A 132 -2.03 20.03 -2.09
CA SER A 132 -2.33 20.55 -0.74
C SER A 132 -3.17 19.55 0.04
N LEU A 133 -2.61 19.04 1.13
CA LEU A 133 -3.32 18.13 2.03
C LEU A 133 -4.19 18.89 3.05
N PRO A 134 -5.37 18.36 3.42
CA PRO A 134 -6.23 18.97 4.46
C PRO A 134 -5.48 19.20 5.77
N ALA A 135 -5.62 20.39 6.35
CA ALA A 135 -4.94 20.78 7.59
C ALA A 135 -5.75 20.45 8.85
N ASP A 136 -7.06 20.33 8.74
CA ASP A 136 -8.03 20.18 9.83
C ASP A 136 -8.28 18.73 10.27
N VAL A 137 -7.63 17.77 9.62
CA VAL A 137 -7.74 16.36 9.94
C VAL A 137 -7.04 16.05 11.27
N ARG A 138 -7.59 15.15 12.05
CA ARG A 138 -7.02 14.68 13.33
C ARG A 138 -6.76 13.17 13.27
N LEU A 139 -5.72 12.73 13.96
CA LEU A 139 -5.37 11.33 14.16
C LEU A 139 -5.37 11.03 15.67
N ARG A 140 -6.32 10.23 16.13
CA ARG A 140 -6.41 9.81 17.53
C ARG A 140 -5.50 8.61 17.81
N THR A 141 -4.85 8.60 18.97
CA THR A 141 -4.05 7.43 19.38
C THR A 141 -4.90 6.17 19.52
N SER A 142 -6.14 6.29 19.96
CA SER A 142 -7.11 5.19 20.01
C SER A 142 -7.35 4.56 18.64
N TRP A 143 -7.37 5.37 17.56
CA TRP A 143 -7.54 4.87 16.21
C TRP A 143 -6.31 4.08 15.73
N ILE A 144 -5.09 4.59 16.00
CA ILE A 144 -3.85 3.88 15.63
C ILE A 144 -3.83 2.49 16.27
N TYR A 145 -4.18 2.41 17.56
CA TYR A 145 -4.19 1.14 18.29
C TYR A 145 -5.25 0.18 17.76
N ALA A 146 -6.47 0.69 17.51
CA ALA A 146 -7.56 -0.10 16.96
C ALA A 146 -7.24 -0.63 15.55
N LEU A 147 -6.72 0.21 14.66
CA LEU A 147 -6.31 -0.16 13.30
C LEU A 147 -5.19 -1.20 13.32
N SER A 148 -4.13 -0.95 14.11
CA SER A 148 -3.02 -1.91 14.23
C SER A 148 -3.51 -3.29 14.68
N LYS A 149 -4.41 -3.35 15.66
CA LYS A 149 -4.98 -4.60 16.14
C LYS A 149 -5.84 -5.30 15.08
N GLN A 150 -6.78 -4.56 14.46
CA GLN A 150 -7.68 -5.13 13.46
C GLN A 150 -6.94 -5.65 12.24
N ILE A 151 -5.96 -4.87 11.72
CA ILE A 151 -5.20 -5.24 10.53
C ILE A 151 -4.28 -6.44 10.80
N ASN A 152 -3.61 -6.48 11.95
CA ASN A 152 -2.71 -7.59 12.29
C ASN A 152 -3.45 -8.90 12.61
N LEU A 153 -4.74 -8.85 12.96
CA LEU A 153 -5.56 -10.04 13.22
C LEU A 153 -6.37 -10.48 12.00
N GLN A 154 -6.42 -9.66 10.93
CA GLN A 154 -7.12 -10.03 9.71
C GLN A 154 -6.42 -11.21 9.04
N PRO A 155 -7.13 -12.30 8.70
CA PRO A 155 -6.59 -13.35 7.84
C PRO A 155 -6.05 -12.74 6.55
N SER A 156 -4.84 -13.11 6.17
CA SER A 156 -4.11 -12.47 5.08
C SER A 156 -3.10 -13.43 4.46
N LEU A 157 -2.69 -13.18 3.24
CA LEU A 157 -1.62 -13.94 2.58
C LEU A 157 -0.30 -13.84 3.34
N TYR A 158 -0.05 -12.71 4.01
CA TYR A 158 1.12 -12.55 4.88
C TYR A 158 1.16 -13.60 6.01
N LEU A 159 0.01 -13.87 6.63
CA LEU A 159 -0.09 -14.87 7.70
C LEU A 159 -0.04 -16.30 7.17
N GLU A 160 -0.54 -16.55 5.96
CA GLU A 160 -0.59 -17.88 5.33
C GLU A 160 0.75 -18.27 4.69
N ALA A 161 1.35 -17.36 3.92
CA ALA A 161 2.51 -17.67 3.07
C ALA A 161 3.73 -16.75 3.27
N GLY A 162 3.61 -15.64 3.97
CA GLY A 162 4.68 -14.64 4.05
C GLY A 162 4.92 -13.92 2.72
N ALA A 163 6.09 -13.28 2.55
CA ALA A 163 6.54 -12.63 1.30
C ALA A 163 5.55 -11.62 0.67
N ILE A 164 4.75 -10.95 1.49
CA ILE A 164 3.66 -10.08 1.08
C ILE A 164 3.73 -8.74 1.81
N HIS A 165 3.32 -7.69 1.12
CA HIS A 165 3.07 -6.37 1.69
C HIS A 165 1.59 -6.03 1.63
N GLY A 166 1.06 -5.50 2.73
CA GLY A 166 -0.32 -5.03 2.82
C GLY A 166 -0.43 -3.51 2.85
N CYS A 167 -1.44 -2.99 2.14
CA CYS A 167 -1.85 -1.60 2.19
C CYS A 167 -3.34 -1.52 2.49
N VAL A 168 -3.70 -0.66 3.45
CA VAL A 168 -5.08 -0.56 3.95
C VAL A 168 -5.54 0.89 3.92
N LEU A 169 -6.64 1.14 3.23
CA LEU A 169 -7.37 2.39 3.32
C LEU A 169 -8.27 2.34 4.54
N CYS A 170 -8.15 3.33 5.42
CA CYS A 170 -8.90 3.39 6.66
C CYS A 170 -9.64 4.72 6.80
N GLN A 171 -10.68 4.74 7.61
CA GLN A 171 -11.39 5.94 8.03
C GLN A 171 -11.60 5.90 9.53
N GLN A 172 -11.02 6.84 10.27
CA GLN A 172 -10.98 6.81 11.72
C GLN A 172 -10.37 5.50 12.24
N ASP A 173 -11.08 4.73 13.06
CA ASP A 173 -10.68 3.44 13.62
C ASP A 173 -11.11 2.23 12.78
N ARG A 174 -11.61 2.45 11.53
CA ARG A 174 -12.15 1.39 10.68
C ARG A 174 -11.29 1.17 9.45
N PRO A 175 -10.73 -0.02 9.25
CA PRO A 175 -10.18 -0.41 7.97
C PRO A 175 -11.33 -0.63 6.96
N LEU A 176 -11.15 -0.13 5.73
CA LEU A 176 -12.15 -0.20 4.66
C LEU A 176 -11.73 -1.15 3.55
N VAL A 177 -10.55 -0.94 3.00
CA VAL A 177 -10.02 -1.70 1.86
C VAL A 177 -8.63 -2.17 2.21
N TYR A 178 -8.41 -3.46 2.20
CA TYR A 178 -7.13 -4.09 2.46
C TYR A 178 -6.69 -4.88 1.24
N MET A 179 -5.66 -4.42 0.58
CA MET A 179 -5.06 -5.05 -0.58
C MET A 179 -3.62 -5.48 -0.29
N GLU A 180 -3.25 -6.65 -0.80
CA GLU A 180 -1.93 -7.24 -0.65
C GLU A 180 -1.24 -7.39 -1.99
N ASP A 181 0.09 -7.39 -1.99
CA ASP A 181 0.92 -7.73 -3.13
C ASP A 181 2.35 -8.11 -2.68
N VAL A 182 3.09 -8.86 -3.52
CA VAL A 182 4.52 -9.14 -3.31
C VAL A 182 5.33 -7.83 -3.28
N GLY A 183 4.94 -6.83 -4.06
CA GLY A 183 5.52 -5.49 -4.08
C GLY A 183 4.71 -4.48 -3.25
N ARG A 184 5.33 -3.80 -2.25
CA ARG A 184 4.64 -2.72 -1.52
C ARG A 184 4.12 -1.61 -2.43
N HIS A 185 4.80 -1.37 -3.57
CA HIS A 185 4.40 -0.37 -4.55
C HIS A 185 3.14 -0.78 -5.30
N ASN A 186 3.01 -2.07 -5.63
CA ASN A 186 1.79 -2.59 -6.24
C ASN A 186 0.62 -2.52 -5.26
N ALA A 187 0.84 -2.89 -3.99
CA ALA A 187 -0.21 -2.83 -2.98
C ALA A 187 -0.77 -1.40 -2.79
N VAL A 188 0.09 -0.35 -2.81
CA VAL A 188 -0.40 1.03 -2.76
C VAL A 188 -1.09 1.44 -4.05
N ASP A 189 -0.60 0.99 -5.21
CA ASP A 189 -1.23 1.30 -6.49
C ASP A 189 -2.62 0.66 -6.60
N LYS A 190 -2.80 -0.58 -6.15
CA LYS A 190 -4.14 -1.21 -6.06
C LYS A 190 -5.12 -0.36 -5.25
N VAL A 191 -4.72 0.16 -4.09
CA VAL A 191 -5.59 1.03 -3.28
C VAL A 191 -5.87 2.36 -3.99
N ALA A 192 -4.86 2.97 -4.64
CA ALA A 192 -5.04 4.21 -5.40
C ALA A 192 -6.03 4.03 -6.57
N GLY A 193 -5.89 2.95 -7.34
CA GLY A 193 -6.80 2.60 -8.42
C GLY A 193 -8.21 2.32 -7.92
N TYR A 194 -8.35 1.56 -6.84
CA TYR A 194 -9.66 1.34 -6.20
C TYR A 194 -10.35 2.65 -5.83
N MET A 195 -9.62 3.57 -5.19
CA MET A 195 -10.17 4.87 -4.79
C MET A 195 -10.66 5.66 -6.01
N HIS A 196 -9.90 5.68 -7.10
CA HIS A 196 -10.26 6.37 -8.32
C HIS A 196 -11.50 5.74 -8.98
N LEU A 197 -11.48 4.43 -9.21
CA LEU A 197 -12.57 3.69 -9.88
C LEU A 197 -13.90 3.75 -9.11
N ASN A 198 -13.85 3.88 -7.79
CA ASN A 198 -15.03 3.91 -6.93
C ASN A 198 -15.36 5.30 -6.38
N GLY A 199 -14.69 6.35 -6.85
CA GLY A 199 -14.96 7.73 -6.43
C GLY A 199 -14.76 7.97 -4.92
N VAL A 200 -13.81 7.28 -4.29
CA VAL A 200 -13.56 7.38 -2.85
C VAL A 200 -12.77 8.65 -2.54
N SER A 201 -13.33 9.52 -1.69
CA SER A 201 -12.65 10.74 -1.23
C SER A 201 -11.45 10.41 -0.35
N ALA A 202 -10.39 11.21 -0.44
CA ALA A 202 -9.12 10.97 0.25
C ALA A 202 -8.94 11.77 1.55
N GLY A 203 -9.55 12.95 1.64
CA GLY A 203 -9.21 13.97 2.63
C GLY A 203 -9.44 13.59 4.09
N ASP A 204 -10.29 12.61 4.36
CA ASP A 204 -10.61 12.09 5.71
C ASP A 204 -10.06 10.68 5.96
N LYS A 205 -9.17 10.20 5.08
CA LYS A 205 -8.64 8.85 5.14
C LYS A 205 -7.29 8.77 5.85
N ILE A 206 -7.03 7.58 6.36
CA ILE A 206 -5.74 7.14 6.88
C ILE A 206 -5.27 6.03 5.96
N PHE A 207 -4.03 6.13 5.49
CA PHE A 207 -3.39 5.07 4.74
C PHE A 207 -2.45 4.27 5.65
N TYR A 208 -2.73 2.99 5.83
CA TYR A 208 -1.89 2.10 6.62
C TYR A 208 -1.13 1.15 5.71
N THR A 209 0.17 0.93 5.98
CA THR A 209 0.99 -0.02 5.22
C THR A 209 1.85 -0.88 6.14
N THR A 210 2.16 -2.10 5.70
CA THR A 210 3.16 -2.95 6.34
C THR A 210 4.59 -2.62 5.88
N GLY A 211 4.72 -1.89 4.76
CA GLY A 211 5.98 -1.55 4.12
C GLY A 211 6.72 -0.39 4.80
N ARG A 212 7.99 -0.24 4.48
CA ARG A 212 8.82 0.89 4.92
C ARG A 212 8.27 2.22 4.40
N LEU A 213 8.39 3.27 5.21
CA LEU A 213 8.03 4.65 4.88
C LEU A 213 9.16 5.34 4.13
N THR A 214 9.30 5.01 2.85
CA THR A 214 10.28 5.60 1.92
C THR A 214 9.71 6.84 1.25
N SER A 215 10.57 7.60 0.56
CA SER A 215 10.16 8.74 -0.25
C SER A 215 9.03 8.42 -1.22
N GLU A 216 9.09 7.28 -1.92
CA GLU A 216 8.05 6.85 -2.86
C GLU A 216 6.69 6.60 -2.18
N MET A 217 6.68 5.94 -1.01
CA MET A 217 5.44 5.72 -0.26
C MET A 217 4.81 7.03 0.18
N VAL A 218 5.63 8.01 0.61
CA VAL A 218 5.17 9.34 0.95
C VAL A 218 4.62 10.07 -0.28
N ILE A 219 5.36 10.07 -1.40
CA ILE A 219 4.94 10.72 -2.65
C ILE A 219 3.59 10.15 -3.12
N LYS A 220 3.47 8.83 -3.22
CA LYS A 220 2.21 8.18 -3.63
C LYS A 220 1.05 8.53 -2.70
N THR A 221 1.27 8.51 -1.38
CA THR A 221 0.22 8.86 -0.40
C THR A 221 -0.24 10.31 -0.56
N VAL A 222 0.70 11.24 -0.77
CA VAL A 222 0.40 12.65 -1.04
C VAL A 222 -0.35 12.82 -2.36
N GLN A 223 0.09 12.16 -3.42
CA GLN A 223 -0.60 12.14 -4.70
C GLN A 223 -2.02 11.57 -4.61
N MET A 224 -2.24 10.57 -3.77
CA MET A 224 -3.59 10.07 -3.47
C MET A 224 -4.46 11.11 -2.74
N GLY A 225 -3.85 12.17 -2.18
CA GLY A 225 -4.53 13.21 -1.39
C GLY A 225 -4.86 12.79 0.04
N ILE A 226 -4.20 11.74 0.55
CA ILE A 226 -4.43 11.22 1.89
C ILE A 226 -3.52 11.93 2.89
N PRO A 227 -4.06 12.56 3.95
CA PRO A 227 -3.28 13.40 4.86
C PRO A 227 -2.51 12.64 5.95
N ILE A 228 -2.77 11.35 6.12
CA ILE A 228 -2.21 10.54 7.21
C ILE A 228 -1.67 9.22 6.66
N LEU A 229 -0.38 8.95 6.91
CA LEU A 229 0.29 7.70 6.56
C LEU A 229 0.82 7.02 7.82
N VAL A 230 0.37 5.79 8.06
CA VAL A 230 0.77 4.96 9.21
C VAL A 230 1.44 3.69 8.71
N SER A 231 2.53 3.26 9.38
CA SER A 231 3.17 1.97 9.10
C SER A 231 3.65 1.29 10.36
N ARG A 232 3.62 -0.04 10.37
CA ARG A 232 4.30 -0.85 11.38
C ARG A 232 5.83 -0.90 11.20
N SER A 233 6.34 -0.47 10.03
CA SER A 233 7.75 -0.45 9.66
C SER A 233 8.41 0.91 9.95
N GLY A 234 9.70 1.04 9.60
CA GLY A 234 10.50 2.23 9.83
C GLY A 234 10.48 3.24 8.69
N PHE A 235 11.28 4.29 8.84
CA PHE A 235 11.35 5.47 7.98
C PHE A 235 12.68 5.55 7.24
N THR A 236 12.69 6.26 6.11
CA THR A 236 13.91 6.83 5.51
C THR A 236 13.99 8.33 5.80
N ALA A 237 15.21 8.89 5.89
CA ALA A 237 15.39 10.31 6.13
C ALA A 237 14.67 11.18 5.08
N TRP A 238 14.78 10.82 3.82
CA TRP A 238 14.12 11.56 2.74
C TRP A 238 12.59 11.42 2.78
N GLY A 239 12.05 10.26 3.14
CA GLY A 239 10.61 10.10 3.38
C GLY A 239 10.09 11.05 4.45
N VAL A 240 10.83 11.23 5.55
CA VAL A 240 10.47 12.19 6.62
C VAL A 240 10.53 13.64 6.12
N GLN A 241 11.55 14.01 5.34
CA GLN A 241 11.67 15.36 4.77
C GLN A 241 10.49 15.70 3.86
N LEU A 242 10.15 14.79 2.94
CA LEU A 242 8.99 14.97 2.04
C LEU A 242 7.68 15.04 2.79
N ALA A 243 7.49 14.20 3.82
CA ALA A 243 6.28 14.24 4.64
C ALA A 243 6.10 15.60 5.34
N ARG A 244 7.19 16.19 5.85
CA ARG A 244 7.18 17.53 6.44
C ARG A 244 6.87 18.62 5.41
N GLN A 245 7.48 18.53 4.23
CA GLN A 245 7.24 19.47 3.13
C GLN A 245 5.77 19.45 2.67
N ALA A 246 5.18 18.27 2.53
CA ALA A 246 3.78 18.11 2.10
C ALA A 246 2.75 18.28 3.22
N ASN A 247 3.17 18.57 4.45
CA ASN A 247 2.29 18.57 5.62
C ASN A 247 1.52 17.24 5.80
N LEU A 248 2.18 16.11 5.53
CA LEU A 248 1.65 14.77 5.75
C LEU A 248 1.91 14.35 7.20
N THR A 249 0.91 13.79 7.89
CA THR A 249 1.14 13.12 9.17
C THR A 249 1.78 11.77 8.92
N LEU A 250 3.01 11.58 9.42
CA LEU A 250 3.81 10.37 9.20
C LEU A 250 4.08 9.64 10.51
N VAL A 251 3.48 8.46 10.65
CA VAL A 251 3.58 7.59 11.82
C VAL A 251 4.18 6.25 11.42
N GLY A 252 5.27 5.85 12.05
CA GLY A 252 5.89 4.55 11.81
C GLY A 252 6.12 3.77 13.09
N ARG A 253 6.61 2.52 12.93
CA ARG A 253 6.81 1.56 14.02
C ARG A 253 5.54 1.36 14.87
N ALA A 254 4.37 1.43 14.24
CA ALA A 254 3.08 1.26 14.89
C ALA A 254 2.86 -0.25 15.17
N LYS A 255 3.18 -0.68 16.39
CA LYS A 255 2.99 -2.04 16.89
C LYS A 255 2.32 -1.98 18.28
N GLY A 256 1.18 -2.65 18.43
CA GLY A 256 0.39 -2.60 19.66
C GLY A 256 0.02 -1.16 20.01
N LYS A 257 0.43 -0.68 21.18
CA LYS A 257 0.23 0.70 21.64
C LYS A 257 1.47 1.61 21.47
N ARG A 258 2.46 1.19 20.67
CA ARG A 258 3.66 1.98 20.43
C ARG A 258 3.69 2.50 19.00
N PHE A 259 4.17 3.72 18.82
CA PHE A 259 4.44 4.31 17.51
C PHE A 259 5.44 5.48 17.65
N ILE A 260 5.95 5.95 16.52
CA ILE A 260 6.76 7.16 16.42
C ILE A 260 6.15 8.04 15.34
N ALA A 261 5.86 9.30 15.64
CA ALA A 261 5.41 10.29 14.67
C ALA A 261 6.54 11.28 14.38
N LEU A 262 6.92 11.44 13.10
CA LEU A 262 8.05 12.28 12.67
C LEU A 262 7.66 13.48 11.81
N ALA A 263 6.40 13.55 11.38
CA ALA A 263 5.82 14.71 10.66
C ALA A 263 4.34 14.85 10.98
N GLY A 264 3.78 16.06 10.86
CA GLY A 264 2.37 16.39 11.08
C GLY A 264 1.89 16.04 12.50
N THR A 265 2.74 16.23 13.50
CA THR A 265 2.47 15.85 14.91
C THR A 265 1.40 16.71 15.58
N ASP A 266 1.12 17.87 15.05
CA ASP A 266 0.04 18.78 15.48
C ASP A 266 -1.37 18.23 15.25
N ARG A 267 -1.49 17.22 14.36
CA ARG A 267 -2.75 16.50 14.13
C ARG A 267 -3.02 15.38 15.13
N LEU A 268 -2.04 15.00 15.96
CA LEU A 268 -2.20 13.92 16.92
C LEU A 268 -3.07 14.35 18.10
N VAL A 269 -4.02 13.49 18.45
CA VAL A 269 -4.84 13.62 19.65
C VAL A 269 -4.56 12.42 20.56
N PHE A 270 -3.95 12.67 21.70
CA PHE A 270 -3.61 11.65 22.69
C PHE A 270 -4.83 11.39 23.57
N ASP A 271 -5.72 10.50 23.15
CA ASP A 271 -7.00 10.17 23.78
C ASP A 271 -7.06 8.75 24.38
N ALA A 272 -5.98 8.01 24.28
CA ALA A 272 -5.88 6.65 24.83
C ALA A 272 -4.58 6.47 25.61
N ASP A 273 -4.69 5.77 26.74
CA ASP A 273 -3.54 5.48 27.59
C ASP A 273 -2.64 4.42 26.94
N ALA A 274 -1.35 4.70 26.89
CA ALA A 274 -0.31 3.76 26.50
C ALA A 274 0.05 2.77 27.64
N ALA A 275 -0.41 2.99 28.86
CA ALA A 275 -0.17 2.10 29.99
C ALA A 275 -0.66 0.67 29.66
N GLY A 276 0.20 -0.33 29.91
CA GLY A 276 -0.07 -1.73 29.55
C GLY A 276 0.48 -2.17 28.19
N ALA A 277 1.07 -1.26 27.40
CA ALA A 277 1.72 -1.62 26.12
C ALA A 277 2.83 -2.67 26.30
N ASP A 278 3.54 -2.61 27.42
CA ASP A 278 4.66 -3.51 27.73
C ASP A 278 4.21 -4.92 28.17
N GLU A 279 3.03 -5.06 28.74
CA GLU A 279 2.49 -6.37 29.14
C GLU A 279 1.89 -7.15 27.95
N GLU A 280 1.21 -6.47 27.05
CA GLU A 280 0.69 -7.09 25.82
C GLU A 280 1.82 -7.54 24.89
N ASP A 281 2.85 -6.72 24.70
CA ASP A 281 4.02 -7.08 23.88
C ASP A 281 4.84 -8.25 24.49
N ARG A 282 4.95 -8.33 25.82
CA ARG A 282 5.59 -9.48 26.48
C ARG A 282 4.83 -10.79 26.33
N ARG A 283 3.50 -10.72 26.25
CA ARG A 283 2.64 -11.90 26.01
C ARG A 283 2.69 -12.38 24.55
N HIS A 284 2.83 -11.47 23.59
CA HIS A 284 2.92 -11.78 22.15
C HIS A 284 4.36 -12.03 21.69
N GLY A 285 5.37 -11.39 22.30
CA GLY A 285 6.81 -11.58 22.00
C GLY A 285 7.37 -12.94 22.39
N ARG A 286 6.68 -13.72 23.23
CA ARG A 286 7.01 -15.11 23.50
C ARG A 286 6.56 -16.11 22.44
N LYS A 287 5.73 -15.68 21.47
CA LYS A 287 5.27 -16.52 20.34
C LYS A 287 5.89 -16.14 18.99
N GLY A 288 6.68 -15.06 18.92
CA GLY A 288 7.18 -14.53 17.65
C GLY A 288 8.63 -14.04 17.70
N SER A 289 9.52 -14.70 18.43
CA SER A 289 10.97 -14.44 18.33
C SER A 289 11.64 -15.44 17.40
N ARG A 290 11.28 -15.42 16.13
CA ARG A 290 12.05 -15.96 15.00
C ARG A 290 11.58 -15.21 13.78
N ASP A 291 12.57 -14.72 13.03
CA ASP A 291 12.49 -14.08 11.73
C ASP A 291 12.31 -12.56 11.73
N ASP A 292 13.41 -11.87 12.00
CA ASP A 292 13.76 -10.56 11.44
C ASP A 292 15.30 -10.46 11.45
N ASP A 293 15.94 -11.06 10.45
CA ASP A 293 17.26 -10.67 9.93
C ASP A 293 17.21 -10.67 8.41
#